data_e7eb9626b029cf92faed7fdc2fd1dd63
#
_entry.id   e7eb9626b029cf92faed7fdc2fd1dd63
#
_cell.length_a   1.000
_cell.length_b   1.000
_cell.length_c   1.000
_cell.angle_alpha   90.00
_cell.angle_beta   90.00
_cell.angle_gamma   90.00
#
_symmetry.space_group_name_H-M   'P 1'
#
loop_
_entity.id
_entity.type
_entity.pdbx_description
1 polymer ?
#
loop_
_entity_poly.entity_id
_entity_poly.type
_entity_poly.pdbx_seq_one_letter_code
_entity_poly.pdbx_strand_id
1 'polypeptide(L)'
;MKKGQIVEGIVECVDFPNKGTVIVEEKAENGEITKHRVEVKGVIPGQKVRLSIKKARKGKAKGMLREVLEKSSIETAQPECPHFGTCGGCSYQTIPYEKQLELKKNQVLDLLHPVCDGISDFVFDGILPSPKQWEYR
;
A
#
# COMPACT_ATOMS: atom_id res chain seq x y z
N MET A 1 -4.16 -18.66 -9.16
CA MET A 1 -3.05 -17.79 -9.63
C MET A 1 -1.77 -18.57 -9.68
N LYS A 2 -0.98 -18.34 -10.70
CA LYS A 2 0.28 -19.08 -10.93
C LYS A 2 1.47 -18.12 -10.80
N LYS A 3 2.62 -18.64 -10.34
CA LYS A 3 3.86 -17.89 -10.30
C LYS A 3 4.23 -17.35 -11.68
N GLY A 4 4.60 -16.07 -11.77
CA GLY A 4 4.94 -15.40 -13.02
C GLY A 4 3.75 -14.85 -13.80
N GLN A 5 2.53 -15.10 -13.37
CA GLN A 5 1.34 -14.56 -14.00
C GLN A 5 1.26 -13.03 -13.76
N ILE A 6 0.87 -12.30 -14.81
CA ILE A 6 0.62 -10.86 -14.73
C ILE A 6 -0.86 -10.64 -14.49
N VAL A 7 -1.19 -9.90 -13.43
CA VAL A 7 -2.58 -9.59 -13.05
C VAL A 7 -2.73 -8.10 -12.74
N GLU A 8 -3.96 -7.62 -12.80
CA GLU A 8 -4.31 -6.24 -12.48
C GLU A 8 -5.28 -6.22 -11.30
N GLY A 9 -5.15 -5.20 -10.47
CA GLY A 9 -6.03 -5.06 -9.32
C GLY A 9 -5.96 -3.67 -8.71
N ILE A 10 -6.81 -3.44 -7.71
CA ILE A 10 -6.90 -2.18 -6.98
C ILE A 10 -6.32 -2.39 -5.58
N VAL A 11 -5.49 -1.46 -5.15
CA VAL A 11 -4.92 -1.46 -3.80
C VAL A 11 -6.01 -1.09 -2.79
N GLU A 12 -6.37 -2.03 -1.93
CA GLU A 12 -7.37 -1.84 -0.89
C GLU A 12 -6.81 -1.05 0.28
N CYS A 13 -5.65 -1.47 0.78
CA CYS A 13 -5.00 -0.84 1.93
C CYS A 13 -3.50 -1.10 1.91
N VAL A 14 -2.78 -0.34 2.72
CA VAL A 14 -1.35 -0.55 2.97
C VAL A 14 -1.13 -0.62 4.47
N ASP A 15 -0.68 -1.77 4.95
CA ASP A 15 -0.36 -2.01 6.34
C ASP A 15 1.10 -1.66 6.65
N PHE A 16 1.37 -1.43 7.92
CA PHE A 16 2.73 -1.13 8.38
C PHE A 16 3.67 -2.34 8.15
N PRO A 17 4.90 -2.12 7.71
CA PRO A 17 5.53 -0.85 7.34
C PRO A 17 5.23 -0.40 5.90
N ASN A 18 4.96 -1.30 4.99
CA ASN A 18 4.68 -1.01 3.58
C ASN A 18 4.15 -2.25 2.86
N LYS A 19 3.20 -2.93 3.49
CA LYS A 19 2.55 -4.13 2.94
C LYS A 19 1.21 -3.75 2.34
N GLY A 20 1.17 -3.61 1.02
CA GLY A 20 -0.06 -3.34 0.30
C GLY A 20 -0.86 -4.61 0.02
N THR A 21 -2.16 -4.51 0.16
CA THR A 21 -3.11 -5.55 -0.23
C THR A 21 -3.81 -5.13 -1.49
N VAL A 22 -3.60 -5.89 -2.57
CA VAL A 22 -4.23 -5.67 -3.87
C VAL A 22 -5.34 -6.69 -4.06
N ILE A 23 -6.52 -6.21 -4.41
CA ILE A 23 -7.66 -7.07 -4.75
C ILE A 23 -7.63 -7.34 -6.25
N VAL A 24 -7.45 -8.59 -6.60
CA VAL A 24 -7.44 -9.08 -7.99
C VAL A 24 -8.73 -9.87 -8.23
N GLU A 25 -9.47 -9.48 -9.26
CA GLU A 25 -10.67 -10.20 -9.68
C GLU A 25 -10.31 -11.18 -10.80
N GLU A 26 -10.65 -12.44 -10.61
CA GLU A 26 -10.45 -13.50 -11.60
C GLU A 26 -11.79 -14.06 -12.00
N LYS A 27 -12.07 -14.04 -13.32
CA LYS A 27 -13.27 -14.70 -13.86
C LYS A 27 -12.99 -16.18 -14.08
N ALA A 28 -13.81 -17.02 -13.47
CA ALA A 28 -13.84 -18.45 -13.77
C ALA A 28 -14.57 -18.73 -15.08
N GLU A 29 -14.34 -19.90 -15.68
CA GLU A 29 -15.00 -20.32 -16.93
C GLU A 29 -16.53 -20.36 -16.83
N ASN A 30 -17.07 -20.58 -15.61
CA ASN A 30 -18.50 -20.58 -15.33
C ASN A 30 -19.11 -19.17 -15.14
N GLY A 31 -18.34 -18.10 -15.31
CA GLY A 31 -18.77 -16.73 -15.14
C GLY A 31 -18.70 -16.20 -13.70
N GLU A 32 -18.30 -17.00 -12.73
CA GLU A 32 -18.10 -16.54 -11.35
C GLU A 32 -16.85 -15.67 -11.25
N ILE A 33 -16.96 -14.59 -10.49
CA ILE A 33 -15.85 -13.70 -10.19
C ILE A 33 -15.30 -14.04 -8.81
N THR A 34 -14.05 -14.47 -8.76
CA THR A 34 -13.34 -14.75 -7.51
C THR A 34 -12.39 -13.60 -7.21
N LYS A 35 -12.44 -13.10 -5.97
CA LYS A 35 -11.52 -12.05 -5.51
C LYS A 35 -10.36 -12.68 -4.75
N HIS A 36 -9.15 -12.34 -5.16
CA HIS A 36 -7.92 -12.78 -4.52
C HIS A 36 -7.20 -11.58 -3.90
N ARG A 37 -6.62 -11.79 -2.72
CA ARG A 37 -5.78 -10.79 -2.05
C ARG A 37 -4.31 -11.10 -2.33
N VAL A 38 -3.60 -10.12 -2.86
CA VAL A 38 -2.18 -10.24 -3.18
C VAL A 38 -1.40 -9.21 -2.39
N GLU A 39 -0.39 -9.65 -1.65
CA GLU A 39 0.52 -8.75 -0.93
C GLU A 39 1.56 -8.18 -1.89
N VAL A 40 1.65 -6.85 -1.97
CA VAL A 40 2.58 -6.12 -2.83
C VAL A 40 3.21 -4.97 -2.06
N LYS A 41 4.50 -4.77 -2.20
CA LYS A 41 5.22 -3.62 -1.60
C LYS A 41 5.30 -2.46 -2.60
N GLY A 42 5.38 -1.24 -2.07
CA GLY A 42 5.60 -0.04 -2.87
C GLY A 42 4.34 0.51 -3.55
N VAL A 43 3.16 0.16 -3.05
CA VAL A 43 1.87 0.63 -3.56
C VAL A 43 1.22 1.64 -2.61
N ILE A 44 0.24 2.37 -3.12
CA ILE A 44 -0.52 3.39 -2.38
C ILE A 44 -2.00 3.00 -2.42
N PRO A 45 -2.74 3.14 -1.31
CA PRO A 45 -4.17 2.82 -1.29
C PRO A 45 -4.95 3.58 -2.36
N GLY A 46 -5.78 2.87 -3.10
CA GLY A 46 -6.61 3.43 -4.18
C GLY A 46 -5.98 3.38 -5.57
N GLN A 47 -4.70 3.01 -5.69
CA GLN A 47 -4.07 2.81 -6.99
C GLN A 47 -4.64 1.60 -7.72
N LYS A 48 -4.75 1.70 -9.04
CA LYS A 48 -4.91 0.55 -9.91
C LYS A 48 -3.53 0.14 -10.45
N VAL A 49 -3.15 -1.09 -10.20
CA VAL A 49 -1.79 -1.55 -10.46
C VAL A 49 -1.77 -2.84 -11.28
N ARG A 50 -0.68 -2.99 -12.03
CA ARG A 50 -0.34 -4.26 -12.69
C ARG A 50 0.83 -4.88 -11.94
N LEU A 51 0.72 -6.15 -11.63
CA LEU A 51 1.71 -6.86 -10.85
C LEU A 51 1.97 -8.27 -11.39
N SER A 52 3.12 -8.81 -11.06
CA SER A 52 3.45 -10.22 -11.34
C SER A 52 3.42 -11.04 -10.06
N ILE A 53 2.87 -12.23 -10.14
CA ILE A 53 2.79 -13.14 -9.00
C ILE A 53 4.15 -13.80 -8.75
N LYS A 54 4.70 -13.60 -7.55
CA LYS A 54 5.94 -14.24 -7.09
C LYS A 54 5.70 -15.58 -6.42
N LYS A 55 4.71 -15.64 -5.55
CA LYS A 55 4.31 -16.84 -4.81
C LYS A 55 2.80 -16.90 -4.71
N ALA A 56 2.26 -18.09 -4.87
CA ALA A 56 0.85 -18.36 -4.60
C ALA A 56 0.76 -19.67 -3.80
N ARG A 57 0.26 -19.60 -2.58
CA ARG A 57 0.01 -20.74 -1.70
C ARG A 57 -1.35 -20.58 -1.03
N LYS A 58 -2.19 -21.61 -1.07
CA LYS A 58 -3.45 -21.75 -0.28
C LYS A 58 -4.09 -20.44 0.20
N GLY A 59 -4.56 -19.62 -0.74
CA GLY A 59 -5.25 -18.37 -0.43
C GLY A 59 -4.36 -17.17 -0.10
N LYS A 60 -3.03 -17.34 -0.07
CA LYS A 60 -2.06 -16.25 0.09
C LYS A 60 -1.20 -16.11 -1.15
N ALA A 61 -1.19 -14.94 -1.73
CA ALA A 61 -0.34 -14.63 -2.87
C ALA A 61 0.53 -13.41 -2.57
N LYS A 62 1.77 -13.44 -3.06
CA LYS A 62 2.69 -12.30 -3.03
C LYS A 62 3.04 -11.93 -4.44
N GLY A 63 3.04 -10.65 -4.73
CA GLY A 63 3.35 -10.11 -6.04
C GLY A 63 4.41 -9.03 -6.00
N MET A 64 4.87 -8.66 -7.18
CA MET A 64 5.79 -7.55 -7.40
C MET A 64 5.12 -6.53 -8.31
N LEU A 65 5.14 -5.26 -7.91
CA LEU A 65 4.61 -4.16 -8.70
C LEU A 65 5.37 -4.05 -10.03
N ARG A 66 4.64 -4.03 -11.12
CA ARG A 66 5.17 -3.80 -12.47
C ARG A 66 4.88 -2.41 -12.98
N GLU A 67 3.65 -1.95 -12.82
CA GLU A 67 3.19 -0.68 -13.36
C GLU A 67 2.01 -0.16 -12.55
N VAL A 68 1.94 1.15 -12.38
CA VAL A 68 0.77 1.85 -11.83
C VAL A 68 -0.08 2.30 -13.01
N LEU A 69 -1.27 1.72 -13.17
CA LEU A 69 -2.18 2.02 -14.28
C LEU A 69 -2.95 3.31 -14.03
N GLU A 70 -3.43 3.48 -12.80
CA GLU A 70 -4.14 4.68 -12.37
C GLU A 70 -3.63 5.11 -11.00
N LYS A 71 -3.35 6.39 -10.83
CA LYS A 71 -2.92 6.96 -9.56
C LYS A 71 -4.07 7.02 -8.56
N SER A 72 -3.74 6.90 -7.26
CA SER A 72 -4.70 7.14 -6.19
C SER A 72 -5.14 8.62 -6.16
N SER A 73 -6.36 8.86 -5.70
CA SER A 73 -6.89 10.23 -5.52
C SER A 73 -6.07 11.08 -4.53
N ILE A 74 -5.31 10.46 -3.64
CA ILE A 74 -4.44 11.17 -2.68
C ILE A 74 -3.07 11.51 -3.27
N GLU A 75 -2.74 11.04 -4.46
CA GLU A 75 -1.47 11.33 -5.14
C GLU A 75 -1.53 12.66 -5.89
N THR A 76 -1.59 13.76 -5.16
CA THR A 76 -1.71 15.12 -5.72
C THR A 76 -0.38 15.86 -5.80
N ALA A 77 0.70 15.32 -5.22
CA ALA A 77 2.03 15.92 -5.25
C ALA A 77 2.86 15.40 -6.43
N GLN A 78 3.76 16.25 -6.94
CA GLN A 78 4.74 15.84 -7.93
C GLN A 78 6.00 15.36 -7.22
N PRO A 79 6.62 14.23 -7.66
CA PRO A 79 7.88 13.80 -7.08
C PRO A 79 8.99 14.80 -7.38
N GLU A 80 9.72 15.26 -6.36
CA GLU A 80 10.82 16.19 -6.51
C GLU A 80 12.10 15.50 -6.99
N CYS A 81 12.29 14.24 -6.62
CA CYS A 81 13.48 13.48 -6.97
C CYS A 81 13.31 12.80 -8.33
N PRO A 82 14.24 12.99 -9.28
CA PRO A 82 14.16 12.35 -10.60
C PRO A 82 14.33 10.82 -10.55
N HIS A 83 14.85 10.30 -9.44
CA HIS A 83 15.05 8.86 -9.23
C HIS A 83 13.86 8.16 -8.56
N PHE A 84 12.79 8.90 -8.28
CA PHE A 84 11.58 8.32 -7.67
C PHE A 84 10.98 7.23 -8.59
N GLY A 85 10.66 6.10 -7.98
CA GLY A 85 10.18 4.92 -8.71
C GLY A 85 11.27 3.94 -9.10
N THR A 86 12.52 4.39 -9.25
CA THR A 86 13.69 3.55 -9.55
C THR A 86 14.51 3.28 -8.31
N CYS A 87 14.76 4.33 -7.51
CA CYS A 87 15.43 4.22 -6.21
C CYS A 87 14.45 3.72 -5.15
N GLY A 88 14.86 2.78 -4.33
CA GLY A 88 14.03 2.23 -3.25
C GLY A 88 14.00 3.07 -1.96
N GLY A 89 14.59 4.27 -1.95
CA GLY A 89 14.71 5.09 -0.75
C GLY A 89 13.45 5.84 -0.31
N CYS A 90 12.50 6.07 -1.22
CA CYS A 90 11.29 6.83 -0.95
C CYS A 90 10.06 6.06 -1.43
N SER A 91 9.00 6.07 -0.62
CA SER A 91 7.75 5.36 -0.93
C SER A 91 6.61 6.27 -1.38
N TYR A 92 6.55 7.51 -0.88
CA TYR A 92 5.35 8.33 -0.95
C TYR A 92 5.58 9.76 -1.49
N GLN A 93 6.53 9.98 -2.39
CA GLN A 93 6.79 11.33 -2.91
C GLN A 93 5.61 11.94 -3.68
N THR A 94 4.72 11.12 -4.22
CA THR A 94 3.52 11.59 -4.93
C THR A 94 2.38 12.01 -4.00
N ILE A 95 2.51 11.76 -2.70
CA ILE A 95 1.51 12.10 -1.69
C ILE A 95 1.96 13.35 -0.95
N PRO A 96 1.08 14.37 -0.75
CA PRO A 96 1.39 15.51 0.11
C PRO A 96 1.80 15.07 1.51
N TYR A 97 2.75 15.76 2.12
CA TYR A 97 3.31 15.36 3.42
C TYR A 97 2.25 15.19 4.52
N GLU A 98 1.25 16.06 4.55
CA GLU A 98 0.12 15.95 5.49
C GLU A 98 -0.64 14.63 5.34
N LYS A 99 -0.83 14.17 4.10
CA LYS A 99 -1.47 12.88 3.80
C LYS A 99 -0.57 11.69 4.13
N GLN A 100 0.74 11.85 3.99
CA GLN A 100 1.70 10.85 4.45
C GLN A 100 1.60 10.65 5.97
N LEU A 101 1.51 11.74 6.74
CA LEU A 101 1.34 11.68 8.19
C LEU A 101 0.04 10.98 8.58
N GLU A 102 -1.06 11.29 7.89
CA GLU A 102 -2.36 10.65 8.11
C GLU A 102 -2.31 9.15 7.82
N LEU A 103 -1.68 8.76 6.72
CA LEU A 103 -1.49 7.35 6.35
C LEU A 103 -0.70 6.59 7.42
N LYS A 104 0.40 7.18 7.90
CA LYS A 104 1.23 6.59 8.97
C LYS A 104 0.49 6.51 10.29
N LYS A 105 -0.28 7.54 10.65
CA LYS A 105 -1.13 7.54 11.83
C LYS A 105 -2.10 6.36 11.81
N ASN A 106 -2.79 6.16 10.71
CA ASN A 106 -3.75 5.07 10.56
C ASN A 106 -3.08 3.70 10.64
N GLN A 107 -1.91 3.54 10.05
CA GLN A 107 -1.12 2.30 10.14
C GLN A 107 -0.74 1.98 11.59
N VAL A 108 -0.29 2.97 12.35
CA VAL A 108 0.10 2.79 13.75
C VAL A 108 -1.13 2.47 14.61
N LEU A 109 -2.25 3.16 14.40
CA LEU A 109 -3.50 2.89 15.10
C LEU A 109 -4.00 1.47 14.84
N ASP A 110 -3.90 0.99 13.61
CA ASP A 110 -4.28 -0.38 13.25
C ASP A 110 -3.42 -1.42 13.97
N LEU A 111 -2.14 -1.15 14.18
CA LEU A 111 -1.25 -2.01 14.96
C LEU A 111 -1.56 -1.99 16.46
N LEU A 112 -1.91 -0.83 17.00
CA LEU A 112 -2.17 -0.65 18.43
C LEU A 112 -3.56 -1.12 18.85
N HIS A 113 -4.53 -1.07 17.95
CA HIS A 113 -5.92 -1.37 18.25
C HIS A 113 -6.13 -2.73 18.93
N PRO A 114 -5.55 -3.85 18.45
CA PRO A 114 -5.69 -5.14 19.13
C PRO A 114 -5.06 -5.20 20.52
N VAL A 115 -4.02 -4.38 20.78
CA VAL A 115 -3.29 -4.34 22.05
C VAL A 115 -3.97 -3.42 23.05
N CYS A 116 -4.51 -2.29 22.59
CA CYS A 116 -5.11 -1.24 23.41
C CYS A 116 -6.63 -1.32 23.51
N ASP A 117 -7.24 -2.33 22.90
CA ASP A 117 -8.67 -2.55 22.95
C ASP A 117 -9.12 -2.86 24.39
N GLY A 118 -10.12 -2.13 24.87
CA GLY A 118 -10.60 -2.22 26.23
C GLY A 118 -9.82 -1.40 27.26
N ILE A 119 -8.77 -0.67 26.86
CA ILE A 119 -8.05 0.28 27.71
C ILE A 119 -8.71 1.65 27.57
N SER A 120 -9.44 2.09 28.62
CA SER A 120 -10.23 3.32 28.58
C SER A 120 -9.42 4.61 28.66
N ASP A 121 -8.20 4.55 29.18
CA ASP A 121 -7.30 5.68 29.37
C ASP A 121 -6.23 5.82 28.28
N PHE A 122 -6.31 4.99 27.24
CA PHE A 122 -5.41 5.09 26.09
C PHE A 122 -5.72 6.32 25.26
N VAL A 123 -4.72 7.18 25.10
CA VAL A 123 -4.80 8.39 24.27
C VAL A 123 -3.71 8.36 23.19
N PHE A 124 -4.09 8.55 21.95
CA PHE A 124 -3.17 8.73 20.85
C PHE A 124 -3.04 10.21 20.52
N ASP A 125 -1.90 10.81 20.86
CA ASP A 125 -1.66 12.27 20.73
C ASP A 125 -1.40 12.72 19.28
N GLY A 126 -1.24 11.81 18.35
CA GLY A 126 -0.95 12.09 16.96
C GLY A 126 0.49 11.80 16.58
N ILE A 127 0.93 12.35 15.46
CA ILE A 127 2.29 12.21 14.94
C ILE A 127 2.97 13.56 14.94
N LEU A 128 4.17 13.62 15.52
CA LEU A 128 5.01 14.81 15.44
C LEU A 128 5.66 14.86 14.05
N PRO A 129 5.33 15.87 13.22
CA PRO A 129 5.93 15.97 11.90
C PRO A 129 7.39 16.38 11.96
N SER A 130 8.17 15.95 10.96
CA SER A 130 9.53 16.44 10.80
C SER A 130 9.54 17.91 10.38
N PRO A 131 10.38 18.77 10.98
CA PRO A 131 10.53 20.16 10.55
C PRO A 131 11.13 20.27 9.14
N LYS A 132 11.83 19.22 8.70
CA LYS A 132 12.37 19.10 7.34
C LYS A 132 11.79 17.85 6.66
N GLN A 133 11.33 18.02 5.43
CA GLN A 133 10.81 16.90 4.62
C GLN A 133 11.94 16.17 3.86
N TRP A 134 13.06 16.84 3.64
CA TRP A 134 14.22 16.35 2.91
C TRP A 134 15.49 16.55 3.74
N GLU A 135 16.52 15.78 3.43
CA GLU A 135 17.85 15.92 4.05
C GLU A 135 17.83 15.92 5.59
N TYR A 136 16.99 15.09 6.18
CA TYR A 136 16.81 15.02 7.65
C TYR A 136 17.66 13.94 8.32
N ARG A 137 18.46 13.21 7.58
CA ARG A 137 19.38 12.19 8.09
C ARG A 137 20.81 12.70 8.15
#